data_fa3d73a3e2bfb5ad12e0ec0361d100fb
#
_entry.id   fa3d73a3e2bfb5ad12e0ec0361d100fb
#
_cell.length_a   1.000
_cell.length_b   1.000
_cell.length_c   1.000
_cell.angle_alpha   90.00
_cell.angle_beta   90.00
_cell.angle_gamma   90.00
#
_symmetry.space_group_name_H-M   'P 1'
#
loop_
_entity.id
_entity.type
_entity.pdbx_description
1 polymer ?
#
loop_
_entity_poly.entity_id
_entity_poly.type
_entity_poly.pdbx_seq_one_letter_code
_entity_poly.pdbx_strand_id
1 'polypeptide(L)'
;MASIDLDDLIAFRALAETHSFSAGARLIPISQSAFSRRIEKLESTLEAKLVERTTRRVTLTAVGRDFYRNISRIMTDLDHTVLGVKGVADPIFNDVTVACVPSAVNYFASDVIRKFHKNHPSTRVKLIDSSSNEVLLTVARGDADFGVNFVGSLDTEVEFEPLLEERFVVACTKDHPLATSSWVSWSDLSAFPYIGPGKESGNRLIIDQTLAAANIKMNSLFETQHQTTMIGLVEAGLGIAVVPSMAMPRRDHPLLVSIPLSDPVISRVVGLIKKRGKPIGGVAKELYATFLDSITSDRGIA
;
A
#
# COMPACT_ATOMS: atom_id res chain seq x y z
N MET A 1 -11.80 31.03 13.65
CA MET A 1 -10.96 29.82 13.81
C MET A 1 -10.76 29.59 15.29
N ALA A 2 -11.05 28.41 15.81
CA ALA A 2 -10.72 28.06 17.18
C ALA A 2 -9.18 28.12 17.36
N SER A 3 -8.73 28.84 18.40
CA SER A 3 -7.29 28.97 18.69
C SER A 3 -6.81 27.68 19.36
N ILE A 4 -6.13 26.82 18.59
CA ILE A 4 -5.47 25.62 19.08
C ILE A 4 -4.00 25.98 19.34
N ASP A 5 -3.53 25.75 20.56
CA ASP A 5 -2.14 25.99 20.93
C ASP A 5 -1.26 24.79 20.56
N LEU A 6 -0.06 25.05 20.08
CA LEU A 6 0.93 24.00 19.75
C LEU A 6 1.22 23.11 20.97
N ASP A 7 1.26 23.68 22.14
CA ASP A 7 1.49 22.95 23.38
C ASP A 7 0.37 21.94 23.72
N ASP A 8 -0.89 22.24 23.33
CA ASP A 8 -2.02 21.32 23.52
C ASP A 8 -1.90 20.12 22.57
N LEU A 9 -1.39 20.35 21.35
CA LEU A 9 -1.09 19.31 20.38
C LEU A 9 0.07 18.43 20.81
N ILE A 10 1.15 19.02 21.36
CA ILE A 10 2.29 18.28 21.93
C ILE A 10 1.81 17.39 23.08
N ALA A 11 0.95 17.90 23.96
CA ALA A 11 0.39 17.12 25.05
C ALA A 11 -0.46 15.94 24.53
N PHE A 12 -1.29 16.18 23.55
CA PHE A 12 -2.12 15.12 22.97
C PHE A 12 -1.26 14.03 22.28
N ARG A 13 -0.22 14.41 21.52
CA ARG A 13 0.73 13.46 20.93
C ARG A 13 1.38 12.58 21.99
N ALA A 14 1.90 13.19 23.06
CA ALA A 14 2.52 12.47 24.17
C ALA A 14 1.53 11.51 24.87
N LEU A 15 0.25 11.87 25.01
CA LEU A 15 -0.79 11.00 25.55
C LEU A 15 -1.09 9.83 24.62
N ALA A 16 -1.17 10.09 23.33
CA ALA A 16 -1.45 9.08 22.31
C ALA A 16 -0.33 8.01 22.22
N GLU A 17 0.93 8.43 22.41
CA GLU A 17 2.10 7.54 22.37
C GLU A 17 2.24 6.71 23.66
N THR A 18 1.92 7.31 24.82
CA THR A 18 2.13 6.66 26.12
C THR A 18 0.92 5.93 26.66
N HIS A 19 -0.28 6.23 26.14
CA HIS A 19 -1.55 5.76 26.69
C HIS A 19 -1.73 6.00 28.19
N SER A 20 -1.05 7.02 28.74
CA SER A 20 -1.00 7.32 30.17
C SER A 20 -0.81 8.81 30.45
N PHE A 21 -1.70 9.41 31.23
CA PHE A 21 -1.60 10.81 31.62
C PHE A 21 -0.32 11.10 32.44
N SER A 22 0.09 10.19 33.33
CA SER A 22 1.29 10.37 34.13
C SER A 22 2.57 10.15 33.32
N ALA A 23 2.58 9.22 32.38
CA ALA A 23 3.71 9.00 31.50
C ALA A 23 3.84 10.12 30.45
N GLY A 24 2.72 10.57 29.84
CA GLY A 24 2.70 11.69 28.90
C GLY A 24 3.17 13.00 29.56
N ALA A 25 2.72 13.29 30.77
CA ALA A 25 3.15 14.49 31.51
C ALA A 25 4.66 14.48 31.84
N ARG A 26 5.30 13.31 31.93
CA ARG A 26 6.78 13.19 32.11
C ARG A 26 7.57 13.46 30.85
N LEU A 27 6.99 13.19 29.68
CA LEU A 27 7.63 13.48 28.38
C LEU A 27 7.72 14.97 28.08
N ILE A 28 6.76 15.74 28.59
CA ILE A 28 6.79 17.19 28.51
C ILE A 28 6.88 17.72 29.95
N PRO A 29 7.76 18.70 30.28
CA PRO A 29 8.08 19.07 31.65
C PRO A 29 6.97 19.89 32.31
N ILE A 30 5.76 19.29 32.48
CA ILE A 30 4.61 19.89 33.14
C ILE A 30 3.98 18.94 34.17
N SER A 31 3.20 19.48 35.11
CA SER A 31 2.47 18.66 36.07
C SER A 31 1.35 17.86 35.41
N GLN A 32 1.01 16.70 35.98
CA GLN A 32 -0.09 15.88 35.47
C GLN A 32 -1.44 16.63 35.41
N SER A 33 -1.67 17.54 36.37
CA SER A 33 -2.88 18.36 36.37
C SER A 33 -2.91 19.39 35.23
N ALA A 34 -1.76 20.00 34.91
CA ALA A 34 -1.61 20.88 33.76
C ALA A 34 -1.77 20.11 32.45
N PHE A 35 -1.18 18.92 32.37
CA PHE A 35 -1.31 18.02 31.23
C PHE A 35 -2.77 17.64 30.96
N SER A 36 -3.51 17.26 32.01
CA SER A 36 -4.94 16.92 31.90
C SER A 36 -5.76 18.10 31.38
N ARG A 37 -5.50 19.30 31.90
CA ARG A 37 -6.18 20.54 31.47
C ARG A 37 -5.91 20.86 29.99
N ARG A 38 -4.69 20.61 29.48
CA ARG A 38 -4.39 20.81 28.04
C ARG A 38 -5.22 19.88 27.16
N ILE A 39 -5.36 18.62 27.54
CA ILE A 39 -6.18 17.64 26.80
C ILE A 39 -7.66 18.06 26.84
N GLU A 40 -8.18 18.45 28.01
CA GLU A 40 -9.57 18.90 28.17
C GLU A 40 -9.84 20.18 27.36
N LYS A 41 -8.90 21.14 27.35
CA LYS A 41 -8.97 22.35 26.53
C LYS A 41 -9.04 22.01 25.05
N LEU A 42 -8.16 21.10 24.58
CA LEU A 42 -8.11 20.65 23.19
C LEU A 42 -9.44 19.99 22.78
N GLU A 43 -9.95 19.03 23.57
CA GLU A 43 -11.25 18.39 23.34
C GLU A 43 -12.40 19.40 23.28
N SER A 44 -12.40 20.40 24.20
CA SER A 44 -13.39 21.47 24.23
C SER A 44 -13.30 22.36 22.98
N THR A 45 -12.08 22.71 22.56
CA THR A 45 -11.87 23.56 21.37
C THR A 45 -12.28 22.85 20.08
N LEU A 46 -12.11 21.52 20.03
CA LEU A 46 -12.48 20.69 18.89
C LEU A 46 -13.95 20.22 18.95
N GLU A 47 -14.66 20.48 20.06
CA GLU A 47 -16.00 19.97 20.33
C GLU A 47 -16.12 18.45 20.15
N ALA A 48 -15.02 17.74 20.40
CA ALA A 48 -14.91 16.30 20.17
C ALA A 48 -14.12 15.60 21.27
N LYS A 49 -14.56 14.40 21.66
CA LYS A 49 -13.80 13.53 22.55
C LYS A 49 -12.73 12.79 21.78
N LEU A 50 -11.47 13.04 22.15
CA LEU A 50 -10.30 12.38 21.56
C LEU A 50 -9.87 11.15 22.35
N VAL A 51 -10.21 11.11 23.67
CA VAL A 51 -9.74 10.10 24.61
C VAL A 51 -10.90 9.50 25.39
N GLU A 52 -10.90 8.18 25.51
CA GLU A 52 -11.75 7.44 26.44
C GLU A 52 -10.93 7.09 27.69
N ARG A 53 -11.46 7.46 28.87
CA ARG A 53 -10.86 7.19 30.17
C ARG A 53 -11.64 6.09 30.86
N THR A 54 -11.02 5.00 31.15
CA THR A 54 -11.52 4.02 32.15
C THR A 54 -10.56 4.05 33.35
N THR A 55 -10.99 3.49 34.48
CA THR A 55 -10.18 3.40 35.71
C THR A 55 -8.87 2.61 35.52
N ARG A 56 -8.75 1.86 34.40
CA ARG A 56 -7.62 0.97 34.14
C ARG A 56 -6.86 1.28 32.83
N ARG A 57 -7.44 2.04 31.91
CA ARG A 57 -6.83 2.30 30.60
C ARG A 57 -7.27 3.67 30.04
N VAL A 58 -6.34 4.25 29.28
CA VAL A 58 -6.57 5.41 28.43
C VAL A 58 -6.45 4.93 26.99
N THR A 59 -7.50 5.12 26.21
CA THR A 59 -7.52 4.76 24.79
C THR A 59 -8.00 5.93 23.95
N LEU A 60 -7.55 6.02 22.71
CA LEU A 60 -8.03 7.02 21.77
C LEU A 60 -9.42 6.61 21.22
N THR A 61 -10.32 7.57 21.07
CA THR A 61 -11.56 7.38 20.28
C THR A 61 -11.22 7.18 18.80
N ALA A 62 -12.20 6.87 17.96
CA ALA A 62 -12.00 6.84 16.52
C ALA A 62 -11.52 8.21 16.00
N VAL A 63 -12.19 9.29 16.43
CA VAL A 63 -11.80 10.67 16.11
C VAL A 63 -10.40 11.00 16.65
N GLY A 64 -10.07 10.56 17.87
CA GLY A 64 -8.75 10.74 18.47
C GLY A 64 -7.64 10.06 17.69
N ARG A 65 -7.86 8.84 17.17
CA ARG A 65 -6.89 8.14 16.30
C ARG A 65 -6.65 8.88 14.99
N ASP A 66 -7.73 9.36 14.36
CA ASP A 66 -7.62 10.12 13.11
C ASP A 66 -6.92 11.46 13.33
N PHE A 67 -7.27 12.15 14.41
CA PHE A 67 -6.62 13.40 14.79
C PHE A 67 -5.13 13.19 15.11
N TYR A 68 -4.77 12.14 15.86
CA TYR A 68 -3.38 11.79 16.18
C TYR A 68 -2.54 11.60 14.93
N ARG A 69 -3.03 10.82 13.93
CA ARG A 69 -2.33 10.61 12.68
C ARG A 69 -2.04 11.91 11.93
N ASN A 70 -3.07 12.74 11.82
CA ASN A 70 -2.95 14.02 11.10
C ASN A 70 -2.01 15.00 11.80
N ILE A 71 -2.15 15.13 13.13
CA ILE A 71 -1.35 16.08 13.90
C ILE A 71 0.11 15.65 14.02
N SER A 72 0.39 14.36 14.18
CA SER A 72 1.76 13.83 14.23
C SER A 72 2.54 14.19 12.98
N ARG A 73 1.91 14.12 11.80
CA ARG A 73 2.54 14.51 10.55
C ARG A 73 2.78 16.03 10.47
N ILE A 74 1.79 16.85 10.83
CA ILE A 74 1.93 18.30 10.83
C ILE A 74 3.05 18.73 11.79
N MET A 75 3.13 18.13 12.96
CA MET A 75 4.17 18.44 13.94
C MET A 75 5.55 18.00 13.47
N THR A 76 5.66 16.87 12.80
CA THR A 76 6.91 16.44 12.16
C THR A 76 7.33 17.44 11.09
N ASP A 77 6.42 17.88 10.22
CA ASP A 77 6.70 18.89 9.19
C ASP A 77 7.12 20.23 9.80
N LEU A 78 6.51 20.62 10.92
CA LEU A 78 6.88 21.82 11.67
C LEU A 78 8.29 21.71 12.29
N ASP A 79 8.56 20.61 12.98
CA ASP A 79 9.88 20.31 13.55
C ASP A 79 10.96 20.38 12.47
N HIS A 80 10.68 19.80 11.33
CA HIS A 80 11.53 19.83 10.14
C HIS A 80 11.79 21.27 9.65
N THR A 81 10.75 22.06 9.52
CA THR A 81 10.88 23.46 9.07
C THR A 81 11.75 24.28 10.03
N VAL A 82 11.55 24.13 11.33
CA VAL A 82 12.30 24.84 12.37
C VAL A 82 13.78 24.40 12.39
N LEU A 83 14.06 23.11 12.27
CA LEU A 83 15.43 22.59 12.23
C LEU A 83 16.17 23.02 10.96
N GLY A 84 15.48 23.09 9.82
CA GLY A 84 16.04 23.57 8.57
C GLY A 84 16.57 25.02 8.66
N VAL A 85 15.85 25.89 9.37
CA VAL A 85 16.28 27.29 9.59
C VAL A 85 17.49 27.36 10.52
N LYS A 86 17.63 26.44 11.48
CA LYS A 86 18.74 26.45 12.46
C LYS A 86 20.06 25.93 11.89
N GLY A 87 20.09 25.45 10.64
CA GLY A 87 21.30 24.88 10.02
C GLY A 87 21.85 23.64 10.75
N VAL A 88 21.08 23.08 11.70
CA VAL A 88 21.43 21.88 12.49
C VAL A 88 20.85 20.64 11.85
N ALA A 89 20.22 20.78 10.70
CA ALA A 89 19.64 19.67 9.99
C ALA A 89 20.75 18.78 9.44
N ASP A 90 20.93 17.61 10.04
CA ASP A 90 21.11 16.42 9.22
C ASP A 90 20.09 16.49 8.08
N PRO A 91 20.43 16.16 6.81
CA PRO A 91 19.50 16.30 5.70
C PRO A 91 18.21 15.59 6.08
N ILE A 92 17.21 16.40 6.41
CA ILE A 92 15.94 15.99 7.00
C ILE A 92 15.36 15.00 6.04
N PHE A 93 15.21 13.78 6.48
CA PHE A 93 14.54 12.75 5.72
C PHE A 93 13.11 13.25 5.44
N ASN A 94 12.90 13.76 4.24
CA ASN A 94 11.57 13.93 3.72
C ASN A 94 10.99 12.53 3.57
N ASP A 95 10.30 12.06 4.60
CA ASP A 95 9.75 10.71 4.60
C ASP A 95 8.58 10.66 3.61
N VAL A 96 8.64 9.73 2.68
CA VAL A 96 7.52 9.39 1.80
C VAL A 96 7.12 7.96 2.08
N THR A 97 5.84 7.75 2.38
CA THR A 97 5.29 6.40 2.58
C THR A 97 4.43 6.02 1.39
N VAL A 98 4.79 4.95 0.71
CA VAL A 98 4.06 4.38 -0.43
C VAL A 98 3.55 3.00 -0.07
N ALA A 99 2.25 2.75 -0.19
CA ALA A 99 1.68 1.42 -0.09
C ALA A 99 1.60 0.79 -1.48
N CYS A 100 2.02 -0.47 -1.63
CA CYS A 100 2.18 -1.06 -2.96
C CYS A 100 1.85 -2.55 -2.97
N VAL A 101 1.17 -3.03 -4.01
CA VAL A 101 1.04 -4.47 -4.24
C VAL A 101 2.38 -5.07 -4.66
N PRO A 102 2.78 -6.25 -4.13
CA PRO A 102 4.12 -6.80 -4.33
C PRO A 102 4.50 -7.00 -5.81
N SER A 103 3.55 -7.36 -6.67
CA SER A 103 3.79 -7.51 -8.11
C SER A 103 4.28 -6.21 -8.78
N ALA A 104 3.70 -5.06 -8.40
CA ALA A 104 4.13 -3.77 -8.93
C ALA A 104 5.49 -3.35 -8.39
N VAL A 105 5.83 -3.71 -7.13
CA VAL A 105 7.17 -3.46 -6.56
C VAL A 105 8.24 -4.12 -7.40
N ASN A 106 8.04 -5.41 -7.72
CA ASN A 106 9.01 -6.20 -8.47
C ASN A 106 9.13 -5.78 -9.95
N TYR A 107 8.02 -5.33 -10.54
CA TYR A 107 7.98 -5.04 -11.96
C TYR A 107 8.50 -3.65 -12.32
N PHE A 108 8.01 -2.59 -11.70
CA PHE A 108 8.37 -1.22 -12.08
C PHE A 108 8.61 -0.26 -10.92
N ALA A 109 7.96 -0.42 -9.75
CA ALA A 109 8.03 0.56 -8.69
C ALA A 109 9.46 0.71 -8.14
N SER A 110 10.25 -0.37 -8.10
CA SER A 110 11.66 -0.32 -7.70
C SER A 110 12.49 0.56 -8.63
N ASP A 111 12.24 0.51 -9.94
CA ASP A 111 12.96 1.33 -10.93
C ASP A 111 12.55 2.81 -10.84
N VAL A 112 11.26 3.07 -10.58
CA VAL A 112 10.74 4.42 -10.34
C VAL A 112 11.37 5.02 -9.09
N ILE A 113 11.38 4.28 -7.98
CA ILE A 113 12.00 4.72 -6.72
C ILE A 113 13.51 4.95 -6.92
N ARG A 114 14.19 4.09 -7.65
CA ARG A 114 15.62 4.26 -8.00
C ARG A 114 15.86 5.54 -8.81
N LYS A 115 15.00 5.85 -9.79
CA LYS A 115 15.07 7.10 -10.58
C LYS A 115 14.84 8.31 -9.69
N PHE A 116 13.83 8.26 -8.83
CA PHE A 116 13.53 9.33 -7.88
C PHE A 116 14.68 9.56 -6.89
N HIS A 117 15.24 8.51 -6.30
CA HIS A 117 16.32 8.61 -5.31
C HIS A 117 17.59 9.28 -5.84
N LYS A 118 17.85 9.18 -7.15
CA LYS A 118 18.99 9.91 -7.77
C LYS A 118 18.87 11.42 -7.62
N ASN A 119 17.66 11.95 -7.69
CA ASN A 119 17.37 13.37 -7.57
C ASN A 119 17.07 13.80 -6.12
N HIS A 120 16.72 12.86 -5.26
CA HIS A 120 16.34 13.07 -3.86
C HIS A 120 17.08 12.09 -2.93
N PRO A 121 18.44 12.15 -2.85
CA PRO A 121 19.23 11.15 -2.13
C PRO A 121 19.04 11.18 -0.61
N SER A 122 18.55 12.30 -0.07
CA SER A 122 18.24 12.46 1.36
C SER A 122 16.79 12.07 1.71
N THR A 123 15.95 11.68 0.72
CA THR A 123 14.56 11.29 0.98
C THR A 123 14.52 9.83 1.42
N ARG A 124 13.89 9.59 2.55
CA ARG A 124 13.56 8.24 3.02
C ARG A 124 12.24 7.79 2.40
N VAL A 125 12.27 6.74 1.61
CA VAL A 125 11.07 6.11 1.06
C VAL A 125 10.73 4.88 1.89
N LYS A 126 9.59 4.93 2.61
CA LYS A 126 9.01 3.78 3.30
C LYS A 126 8.05 3.08 2.36
N LEU A 127 8.33 1.84 2.02
CA LEU A 127 7.45 1.01 1.21
C LEU A 127 6.68 0.05 2.12
N ILE A 128 5.34 0.06 2.00
CA ILE A 128 4.43 -0.89 2.65
C ILE A 128 3.91 -1.82 1.58
N ASP A 129 4.49 -3.02 1.48
CA ASP A 129 4.06 -4.05 0.57
C ASP A 129 2.99 -4.92 1.22
N SER A 130 1.82 -5.01 0.58
CA SER A 130 0.66 -5.66 1.18
C SER A 130 -0.35 -6.12 0.12
N SER A 131 -1.40 -6.82 0.56
CA SER A 131 -2.52 -7.19 -0.32
C SER A 131 -3.23 -5.94 -0.87
N SER A 132 -3.93 -6.08 -2.01
CA SER A 132 -4.65 -4.95 -2.62
C SER A 132 -5.66 -4.29 -1.66
N ASN A 133 -6.34 -5.08 -0.84
CA ASN A 133 -7.29 -4.57 0.16
C ASN A 133 -6.58 -3.77 1.25
N GLU A 134 -5.44 -4.25 1.75
CA GLU A 134 -4.66 -3.55 2.77
C GLU A 134 -4.00 -2.28 2.23
N VAL A 135 -3.49 -2.30 1.00
CA VAL A 135 -2.98 -1.11 0.31
C VAL A 135 -4.08 -0.04 0.24
N LEU A 136 -5.30 -0.44 -0.16
CA LEU A 136 -6.47 0.45 -0.21
C LEU A 136 -6.76 1.07 1.17
N LEU A 137 -6.88 0.24 2.20
CA LEU A 137 -7.16 0.68 3.57
C LEU A 137 -6.05 1.58 4.13
N THR A 138 -4.79 1.29 3.85
CA THR A 138 -3.63 2.07 4.29
C THR A 138 -3.69 3.48 3.71
N VAL A 139 -4.01 3.62 2.42
CA VAL A 139 -4.16 4.92 1.76
C VAL A 139 -5.43 5.65 2.24
N ALA A 140 -6.56 4.97 2.33
CA ALA A 140 -7.82 5.55 2.82
C ALA A 140 -7.68 6.12 4.25
N ARG A 141 -6.94 5.44 5.11
CA ARG A 141 -6.63 5.91 6.47
C ARG A 141 -5.62 7.07 6.49
N GLY A 142 -4.84 7.26 5.41
CA GLY A 142 -3.78 8.24 5.34
C GLY A 142 -2.48 7.79 6.03
N ASP A 143 -2.30 6.48 6.22
CA ASP A 143 -1.09 5.86 6.75
C ASP A 143 0.01 5.76 5.68
N ALA A 144 -0.36 5.95 4.39
CA ALA A 144 0.54 6.20 3.27
C ALA A 144 0.15 7.48 2.55
N ASP A 145 1.11 8.13 1.90
CA ASP A 145 0.90 9.34 1.11
C ASP A 145 0.11 9.04 -0.17
N PHE A 146 0.42 7.89 -0.78
CA PHE A 146 -0.30 7.32 -1.91
C PHE A 146 0.01 5.82 -2.00
N GLY A 147 -0.63 5.13 -2.95
CA GLY A 147 -0.37 3.72 -3.18
C GLY A 147 -0.31 3.35 -4.65
N VAL A 148 0.26 2.19 -4.93
CA VAL A 148 0.21 1.51 -6.23
C VAL A 148 -0.67 0.28 -6.06
N ASN A 149 -1.80 0.26 -6.75
CA ASN A 149 -2.80 -0.79 -6.60
C ASN A 149 -3.48 -1.10 -7.93
N PHE A 150 -4.39 -2.05 -7.95
CA PHE A 150 -5.27 -2.32 -9.09
C PHE A 150 -6.73 -2.19 -8.68
N VAL A 151 -7.60 -1.91 -9.65
CA VAL A 151 -9.03 -1.81 -9.41
C VAL A 151 -9.58 -3.20 -9.11
N GLY A 152 -9.96 -3.43 -7.86
CA GLY A 152 -10.67 -4.64 -7.44
C GLY A 152 -12.04 -4.30 -6.81
N SER A 153 -12.12 -3.18 -6.10
CA SER A 153 -13.35 -2.57 -5.60
C SER A 153 -13.18 -1.05 -5.62
N LEU A 154 -14.25 -0.34 -6.00
CA LEU A 154 -14.30 1.12 -5.91
C LEU A 154 -14.55 1.48 -4.44
N ASP A 155 -13.55 2.06 -3.79
CA ASP A 155 -13.71 2.67 -2.49
C ASP A 155 -13.98 4.17 -2.67
N THR A 156 -14.99 4.68 -1.98
CA THR A 156 -15.37 6.10 -2.04
C THR A 156 -14.33 7.02 -1.40
N GLU A 157 -13.48 6.48 -0.53
CA GLU A 157 -12.46 7.23 0.22
C GLU A 157 -11.17 7.47 -0.57
N VAL A 158 -10.99 6.83 -1.72
CA VAL A 158 -9.80 6.97 -2.55
C VAL A 158 -10.12 7.43 -3.97
N GLU A 159 -9.15 8.08 -4.60
CA GLU A 159 -9.12 8.38 -6.03
C GLU A 159 -8.15 7.43 -6.70
N PHE A 160 -8.54 6.89 -7.84
CA PHE A 160 -7.71 5.99 -8.64
C PHE A 160 -7.29 6.68 -9.94
N GLU A 161 -6.00 6.66 -10.24
CA GLU A 161 -5.42 7.16 -11.48
C GLU A 161 -4.76 6.00 -12.22
N PRO A 162 -5.32 5.56 -13.38
CA PRO A 162 -4.84 4.39 -14.10
C PRO A 162 -3.45 4.64 -14.69
N LEU A 163 -2.58 3.65 -14.58
CA LEU A 163 -1.23 3.68 -15.15
C LEU A 163 -1.13 2.75 -16.36
N LEU A 164 -1.40 1.47 -16.16
CA LEU A 164 -1.26 0.46 -17.22
C LEU A 164 -2.26 -0.67 -17.04
N GLU A 165 -2.56 -1.35 -18.13
CA GLU A 165 -3.30 -2.61 -18.14
C GLU A 165 -2.30 -3.76 -18.25
N GLU A 166 -2.51 -4.80 -17.44
CA GLU A 166 -1.75 -6.05 -17.52
C GLU A 166 -2.67 -7.26 -17.67
N ARG A 167 -2.19 -8.27 -18.38
CA ARG A 167 -2.89 -9.54 -18.54
C ARG A 167 -2.43 -10.56 -17.52
N PHE A 168 -3.30 -11.50 -17.23
CA PHE A 168 -2.91 -12.69 -16.50
C PHE A 168 -2.28 -13.70 -17.47
N VAL A 169 -1.32 -14.45 -16.93
CA VAL A 169 -0.58 -15.50 -17.64
C VAL A 169 -0.57 -16.77 -16.82
N VAL A 170 -0.31 -17.89 -17.46
CA VAL A 170 -0.05 -19.16 -16.78
C VAL A 170 1.44 -19.23 -16.46
N ALA A 171 1.76 -19.40 -15.19
CA ALA A 171 3.10 -19.73 -14.72
C ALA A 171 3.27 -21.24 -14.62
N CYS A 172 4.32 -21.79 -15.22
CA CYS A 172 4.72 -23.18 -15.07
C CYS A 172 6.25 -23.31 -15.15
N THR A 173 6.76 -24.51 -14.86
CA THR A 173 8.18 -24.82 -15.07
C THR A 173 8.48 -25.03 -16.55
N LYS A 174 9.74 -24.83 -16.98
CA LYS A 174 10.17 -25.00 -18.39
C LYS A 174 10.04 -26.41 -18.93
N ASP A 175 10.04 -27.39 -18.07
CA ASP A 175 9.84 -28.82 -18.38
C ASP A 175 8.37 -29.27 -18.36
N HIS A 176 7.44 -28.36 -17.99
CA HIS A 176 6.03 -28.65 -17.97
C HIS A 176 5.47 -28.85 -19.38
N PRO A 177 4.51 -29.76 -19.60
CA PRO A 177 3.92 -30.02 -20.93
C PRO A 177 3.38 -28.77 -21.64
N LEU A 178 2.85 -27.81 -20.90
CA LEU A 178 2.33 -26.54 -21.44
C LEU A 178 3.42 -25.56 -21.87
N ALA A 179 4.67 -25.73 -21.43
CA ALA A 179 5.74 -24.73 -21.61
C ALA A 179 6.07 -24.41 -23.08
N THR A 180 5.77 -25.33 -24.00
CA THR A 180 6.00 -25.18 -25.45
C THR A 180 4.80 -24.53 -26.18
N SER A 181 3.69 -24.32 -25.50
CA SER A 181 2.48 -23.74 -26.10
C SER A 181 2.64 -22.23 -26.28
N SER A 182 2.20 -21.71 -27.42
CA SER A 182 2.17 -20.26 -27.68
C SER A 182 1.07 -19.54 -26.88
N TRP A 183 0.03 -20.26 -26.50
CA TRP A 183 -1.05 -19.84 -25.61
C TRP A 183 -1.76 -21.08 -25.06
N VAL A 184 -2.54 -20.92 -23.99
CA VAL A 184 -3.38 -21.97 -23.40
C VAL A 184 -4.74 -21.40 -23.03
N SER A 185 -5.76 -22.28 -23.02
CA SER A 185 -7.10 -21.94 -22.55
C SER A 185 -7.30 -22.43 -21.10
N TRP A 186 -8.35 -21.96 -20.45
CA TRP A 186 -8.72 -22.44 -19.12
C TRP A 186 -9.08 -23.94 -19.11
N SER A 187 -9.60 -24.48 -20.21
CA SER A 187 -9.87 -25.90 -20.33
C SER A 187 -8.59 -26.76 -20.31
N ASP A 188 -7.51 -26.25 -20.92
CA ASP A 188 -6.22 -26.94 -20.91
C ASP A 188 -5.63 -27.05 -19.50
N LEU A 189 -5.93 -26.06 -18.64
CA LEU A 189 -5.42 -26.03 -17.26
C LEU A 189 -6.07 -27.10 -16.37
N SER A 190 -7.28 -27.56 -16.70
CA SER A 190 -8.05 -28.50 -15.89
C SER A 190 -7.39 -29.88 -15.73
N ALA A 191 -6.45 -30.23 -16.61
CA ALA A 191 -5.68 -31.46 -16.56
C ALA A 191 -4.51 -31.44 -15.55
N PHE A 192 -4.21 -30.28 -14.96
CA PHE A 192 -3.02 -30.10 -14.12
C PHE A 192 -3.38 -29.61 -12.71
N PRO A 193 -2.55 -29.93 -11.71
CA PRO A 193 -2.67 -29.33 -10.38
C PRO A 193 -2.63 -27.79 -10.46
N TYR A 194 -3.67 -27.13 -9.98
CA TYR A 194 -3.79 -25.67 -10.02
C TYR A 194 -3.54 -25.06 -8.64
N ILE A 195 -2.65 -24.09 -8.62
CA ILE A 195 -2.31 -23.26 -7.46
C ILE A 195 -3.07 -21.96 -7.61
N GLY A 196 -4.08 -21.74 -6.76
CA GLY A 196 -4.96 -20.58 -6.81
C GLY A 196 -4.65 -19.50 -5.77
N PRO A 197 -5.08 -18.27 -6.01
CA PRO A 197 -5.03 -17.23 -4.99
C PRO A 197 -6.08 -17.48 -3.90
N GLY A 198 -5.73 -17.17 -2.64
CA GLY A 198 -6.62 -17.29 -1.50
C GLY A 198 -7.86 -16.38 -1.62
N LYS A 199 -8.92 -16.70 -0.87
CA LYS A 199 -10.24 -16.06 -0.98
C LYS A 199 -10.22 -14.55 -0.74
N GLU A 200 -9.28 -14.04 0.05
CA GLU A 200 -9.16 -12.61 0.35
C GLU A 200 -8.30 -11.83 -0.67
N SER A 201 -7.78 -12.52 -1.66
CA SER A 201 -6.99 -11.90 -2.72
C SER A 201 -7.89 -11.16 -3.71
N GLY A 202 -7.60 -9.91 -4.01
CA GLY A 202 -8.28 -9.17 -5.07
C GLY A 202 -8.14 -9.83 -6.45
N ASN A 203 -7.05 -10.57 -6.71
CA ASN A 203 -6.88 -11.34 -7.92
C ASN A 203 -7.86 -12.53 -8.00
N ARG A 204 -8.18 -13.16 -6.86
CA ARG A 204 -9.19 -14.21 -6.80
C ARG A 204 -10.53 -13.71 -7.27
N LEU A 205 -10.92 -12.53 -6.80
CA LEU A 205 -12.20 -11.91 -7.19
C LEU A 205 -12.26 -11.69 -8.71
N ILE A 206 -11.20 -11.17 -9.31
CA ILE A 206 -11.13 -10.93 -10.76
C ILE A 206 -11.24 -12.24 -11.54
N ILE A 207 -10.48 -13.27 -11.12
CA ILE A 207 -10.48 -14.59 -11.75
C ILE A 207 -11.88 -15.21 -11.63
N ASP A 208 -12.44 -15.28 -10.42
CA ASP A 208 -13.72 -15.94 -10.17
C ASP A 208 -14.87 -15.26 -10.93
N GLN A 209 -14.90 -13.93 -10.99
CA GLN A 209 -15.90 -13.17 -11.77
C GLN A 209 -15.81 -13.48 -13.26
N THR A 210 -14.59 -13.51 -13.81
CA THR A 210 -14.39 -13.78 -15.24
C THR A 210 -14.75 -15.23 -15.58
N LEU A 211 -14.35 -16.19 -14.76
CA LEU A 211 -14.67 -17.61 -14.96
C LEU A 211 -16.17 -17.88 -14.79
N ALA A 212 -16.82 -17.24 -13.83
CA ALA A 212 -18.26 -17.37 -13.63
C ALA A 212 -19.05 -16.85 -14.85
N ALA A 213 -18.63 -15.72 -15.42
CA ALA A 213 -19.25 -15.18 -16.64
C ALA A 213 -19.10 -16.11 -17.86
N ALA A 214 -18.03 -16.90 -17.90
CA ALA A 214 -17.76 -17.89 -18.94
C ALA A 214 -18.30 -19.30 -18.61
N ASN A 215 -18.97 -19.49 -17.47
CA ASN A 215 -19.40 -20.80 -16.95
C ASN A 215 -18.28 -21.83 -16.79
N ILE A 216 -17.06 -21.37 -16.49
CA ILE A 216 -15.89 -22.21 -16.25
C ILE A 216 -15.72 -22.40 -14.75
N LYS A 217 -15.43 -23.62 -14.32
CA LYS A 217 -15.09 -23.96 -12.94
C LYS A 217 -13.64 -24.39 -12.87
N MET A 218 -12.88 -23.76 -11.98
CA MET A 218 -11.50 -24.13 -11.68
C MET A 218 -11.35 -24.38 -10.19
N ASN A 219 -10.84 -25.54 -9.83
CA ASN A 219 -10.60 -25.91 -8.43
C ASN A 219 -9.10 -25.85 -8.15
N SER A 220 -8.73 -25.08 -7.15
CA SER A 220 -7.35 -25.03 -6.66
C SER A 220 -7.05 -26.24 -5.77
N LEU A 221 -5.94 -26.91 -6.03
CA LEU A 221 -5.40 -27.94 -5.14
C LEU A 221 -4.58 -27.30 -4.00
N PHE A 222 -3.95 -26.17 -4.30
CA PHE A 222 -3.21 -25.36 -3.34
C PHE A 222 -3.73 -23.92 -3.38
N GLU A 223 -3.82 -23.26 -2.22
CA GLU A 223 -4.23 -21.87 -2.10
C GLU A 223 -3.21 -21.08 -1.27
N THR A 224 -2.88 -19.86 -1.69
CA THR A 224 -1.98 -18.98 -0.97
C THR A 224 -2.37 -17.51 -1.12
N GLN A 225 -2.08 -16.70 -0.10
CA GLN A 225 -2.41 -15.28 -0.10
C GLN A 225 -1.50 -14.44 -0.99
N HIS A 226 -0.23 -14.84 -1.14
CA HIS A 226 0.78 -14.06 -1.82
C HIS A 226 1.22 -14.69 -3.14
N GLN A 227 1.30 -13.88 -4.18
CA GLN A 227 1.73 -14.34 -5.51
C GLN A 227 3.17 -14.81 -5.54
N THR A 228 4.05 -14.25 -4.73
CA THR A 228 5.42 -14.75 -4.58
C THR A 228 5.45 -16.17 -4.07
N THR A 229 4.56 -16.52 -3.14
CA THR A 229 4.40 -17.90 -2.67
C THR A 229 3.84 -18.81 -3.77
N MET A 230 2.85 -18.32 -4.56
CA MET A 230 2.34 -19.08 -5.71
C MET A 230 3.47 -19.43 -6.68
N ILE A 231 4.28 -18.44 -7.06
CA ILE A 231 5.44 -18.62 -7.95
C ILE A 231 6.43 -19.63 -7.36
N GLY A 232 6.73 -19.54 -6.05
CA GLY A 232 7.60 -20.50 -5.37
C GLY A 232 7.05 -21.94 -5.39
N LEU A 233 5.73 -22.13 -5.26
CA LEU A 233 5.09 -23.44 -5.37
C LEU A 233 5.16 -23.99 -6.82
N VAL A 234 5.00 -23.12 -7.82
CA VAL A 234 5.20 -23.48 -9.24
C VAL A 234 6.66 -23.90 -9.48
N GLU A 235 7.62 -23.11 -8.97
CA GLU A 235 9.05 -23.39 -9.10
C GLU A 235 9.43 -24.73 -8.45
N ALA A 236 8.77 -25.11 -7.36
CA ALA A 236 8.91 -26.39 -6.71
C ALA A 236 8.23 -27.56 -7.47
N GLY A 237 7.60 -27.30 -8.63
CA GLY A 237 6.96 -28.32 -9.45
C GLY A 237 5.62 -28.84 -8.93
N LEU A 238 4.95 -28.11 -8.03
CA LEU A 238 3.69 -28.55 -7.42
C LEU A 238 2.47 -28.34 -8.33
N GLY A 239 2.63 -27.66 -9.46
CA GLY A 239 1.57 -27.43 -10.43
C GLY A 239 1.76 -26.12 -11.19
N ILE A 240 0.66 -25.63 -11.74
CA ILE A 240 0.59 -24.38 -12.51
C ILE A 240 -0.19 -23.32 -11.73
N ALA A 241 0.07 -22.04 -12.04
CA ALA A 241 -0.67 -20.94 -11.44
C ALA A 241 -1.10 -19.93 -12.52
N VAL A 242 -2.26 -19.28 -12.33
CA VAL A 242 -2.66 -18.10 -13.10
C VAL A 242 -2.34 -16.88 -12.28
N VAL A 243 -1.44 -16.05 -12.78
CA VAL A 243 -0.91 -14.87 -12.09
C VAL A 243 -0.90 -13.67 -13.03
N PRO A 244 -0.98 -12.44 -12.51
CA PRO A 244 -0.69 -11.25 -13.30
C PRO A 244 0.72 -11.31 -13.88
N SER A 245 0.92 -10.85 -15.11
CA SER A 245 2.21 -10.92 -15.80
C SER A 245 3.36 -10.27 -15.03
N MET A 246 3.07 -9.19 -14.28
CA MET A 246 4.05 -8.52 -13.40
C MET A 246 4.48 -9.35 -12.18
N ALA A 247 3.74 -10.41 -11.84
CA ALA A 247 4.15 -11.30 -10.76
C ALA A 247 5.24 -12.28 -11.18
N MET A 248 5.39 -12.49 -12.50
CA MET A 248 6.44 -13.36 -13.03
C MET A 248 7.82 -12.75 -12.82
N PRO A 249 8.83 -13.57 -12.53
CA PRO A 249 10.21 -13.14 -12.55
C PRO A 249 10.57 -12.48 -13.89
N ARG A 250 11.49 -11.51 -13.86
CA ARG A 250 12.00 -10.89 -15.08
C ARG A 250 12.52 -11.95 -16.05
N ARG A 251 12.58 -11.58 -17.36
CA ARG A 251 12.98 -12.46 -18.47
C ARG A 251 14.20 -13.30 -18.11
N ASP A 252 14.24 -14.55 -18.63
CA ASP A 252 15.32 -15.50 -18.45
C ASP A 252 15.42 -16.19 -17.08
N HIS A 253 14.28 -16.35 -16.39
CA HIS A 253 14.28 -17.20 -15.21
C HIS A 253 14.72 -18.63 -15.57
N PRO A 254 15.64 -19.27 -14.78
CA PRO A 254 16.20 -20.58 -15.16
C PRO A 254 15.15 -21.69 -15.22
N LEU A 255 14.15 -21.64 -14.37
CA LEU A 255 13.17 -22.72 -14.19
C LEU A 255 11.76 -22.40 -14.68
N LEU A 256 11.35 -21.12 -14.70
CA LEU A 256 9.97 -20.71 -14.94
C LEU A 256 9.77 -20.13 -16.33
N VAL A 257 8.56 -20.32 -16.85
CA VAL A 257 8.06 -19.67 -18.07
C VAL A 257 6.63 -19.18 -17.85
N SER A 258 6.26 -18.10 -18.55
CA SER A 258 4.90 -17.58 -18.62
C SER A 258 4.29 -17.88 -19.98
N ILE A 259 3.04 -18.35 -19.99
CA ILE A 259 2.30 -18.66 -21.20
C ILE A 259 1.06 -17.77 -21.26
N PRO A 260 0.79 -17.11 -22.39
CA PRO A 260 -0.44 -16.34 -22.59
C PRO A 260 -1.68 -17.18 -22.31
N LEU A 261 -2.63 -16.63 -21.55
CA LEU A 261 -3.90 -17.26 -21.22
C LEU A 261 -5.02 -16.64 -22.05
N SER A 262 -5.90 -17.49 -22.58
CA SER A 262 -7.07 -17.07 -23.39
C SER A 262 -8.33 -17.80 -22.95
N ASP A 263 -9.46 -17.40 -23.53
CA ASP A 263 -10.77 -18.05 -23.46
C ASP A 263 -11.28 -18.35 -22.03
N PRO A 264 -11.54 -17.33 -21.22
CA PRO A 264 -11.41 -15.88 -21.48
C PRO A 264 -10.03 -15.30 -21.12
N VAL A 265 -9.66 -14.20 -21.78
CA VAL A 265 -8.53 -13.37 -21.35
C VAL A 265 -8.93 -12.64 -20.07
N ILE A 266 -8.03 -12.63 -19.10
CA ILE A 266 -8.19 -11.84 -17.87
C ILE A 266 -7.15 -10.71 -17.87
N SER A 267 -7.60 -9.51 -17.58
CA SER A 267 -6.75 -8.35 -17.38
C SER A 267 -7.15 -7.57 -16.14
N ARG A 268 -6.26 -6.71 -15.68
CA ARG A 268 -6.53 -5.73 -14.64
C ARG A 268 -5.80 -4.43 -14.93
N VAL A 269 -6.36 -3.32 -14.46
CA VAL A 269 -5.72 -2.01 -14.55
C VAL A 269 -4.99 -1.72 -13.25
N VAL A 270 -3.68 -1.52 -13.33
CA VAL A 270 -2.83 -1.06 -12.22
C VAL A 270 -2.69 0.44 -12.31
N GLY A 271 -2.76 1.10 -11.17
CA GLY A 271 -2.70 2.55 -11.09
C GLY A 271 -2.29 3.07 -9.74
N LEU A 272 -2.25 4.38 -9.63
CA LEU A 272 -2.01 5.07 -8.37
C LEU A 272 -3.33 5.30 -7.64
N ILE A 273 -3.27 5.17 -6.32
CA ILE A 273 -4.37 5.53 -5.44
C ILE A 273 -3.92 6.58 -4.45
N LYS A 274 -4.78 7.55 -4.19
CA LYS A 274 -4.58 8.58 -3.16
C LYS A 274 -5.86 8.80 -2.37
N LYS A 275 -5.74 9.29 -1.15
CA LYS A 275 -6.92 9.62 -0.34
C LYS A 275 -7.71 10.73 -0.99
N ARG A 276 -9.02 10.55 -1.13
CA ARG A 276 -9.92 11.54 -1.72
C ARG A 276 -9.95 12.82 -0.89
N GLY A 277 -9.92 13.95 -1.59
CA GLY A 277 -9.98 15.27 -0.96
C GLY A 277 -8.73 15.67 -0.19
N LYS A 278 -7.64 14.86 -0.23
CA LYS A 278 -6.37 15.18 0.40
C LYS A 278 -5.28 15.37 -0.65
N PRO A 279 -4.73 16.57 -0.83
CA PRO A 279 -3.63 16.80 -1.75
C PRO A 279 -2.37 16.07 -1.26
N ILE A 280 -1.63 15.50 -2.20
CA ILE A 280 -0.27 14.99 -1.94
C ILE A 280 0.65 16.22 -1.91
N GLY A 281 1.40 16.39 -0.83
CA GLY A 281 2.29 17.53 -0.63
C GLY A 281 3.76 17.17 -0.69
N GLY A 282 4.63 18.20 -0.71
CA GLY A 282 6.07 18.06 -0.58
C GLY A 282 6.70 17.06 -1.56
N VAL A 283 7.72 16.37 -1.10
CA VAL A 283 8.49 15.40 -1.89
C VAL A 283 7.66 14.17 -2.31
N ALA A 284 6.59 13.84 -1.59
CA ALA A 284 5.68 12.76 -1.98
C ALA A 284 4.97 13.06 -3.32
N LYS A 285 4.66 14.35 -3.60
CA LYS A 285 4.09 14.77 -4.88
C LYS A 285 5.06 14.55 -6.04
N GLU A 286 6.34 14.75 -5.82
CA GLU A 286 7.37 14.55 -6.84
C GLU A 286 7.58 13.05 -7.13
N LEU A 287 7.55 12.21 -6.08
CA LEU A 287 7.58 10.76 -6.29
C LEU A 287 6.32 10.28 -7.01
N TYR A 288 5.14 10.77 -6.65
CA TYR A 288 3.88 10.48 -7.34
C TYR A 288 3.95 10.84 -8.83
N ALA A 289 4.45 12.04 -9.17
CA ALA A 289 4.67 12.48 -10.55
C ALA A 289 5.67 11.57 -11.28
N THR A 290 6.75 11.13 -10.60
CA THR A 290 7.72 10.21 -11.18
C THR A 290 7.10 8.87 -11.56
N PHE A 291 6.12 8.39 -10.78
CA PHE A 291 5.34 7.19 -11.13
C PHE A 291 4.49 7.42 -12.39
N LEU A 292 3.82 8.56 -12.52
CA LEU A 292 3.03 8.90 -13.70
C LEU A 292 3.90 8.97 -14.97
N ASP A 293 5.03 9.66 -14.88
CA ASP A 293 5.96 9.88 -16.01
C ASP A 293 6.63 8.59 -16.48
N SER A 294 6.87 7.64 -15.55
CA SER A 294 7.61 6.41 -15.88
C SER A 294 6.89 5.53 -16.89
N ILE A 295 5.55 5.56 -16.90
CA ILE A 295 4.73 4.70 -17.76
C ILE A 295 4.37 5.38 -19.07
N THR A 296 4.33 6.71 -19.10
CA THR A 296 4.18 7.45 -20.35
C THR A 296 5.41 7.28 -21.28
N SER A 297 6.57 7.02 -20.68
CA SER A 297 7.82 6.78 -21.43
C SER A 297 7.95 5.33 -21.96
N ASP A 298 7.29 4.36 -21.35
CA ASP A 298 7.38 2.92 -21.67
C ASP A 298 6.23 2.42 -22.59
N ARG A 299 5.36 3.31 -23.10
CA ARG A 299 4.32 2.93 -24.08
C ARG A 299 4.86 2.46 -25.44
N GLY A 300 6.16 2.19 -25.53
CA GLY A 300 6.86 1.67 -26.71
C GLY A 300 7.19 0.17 -26.68
N ILE A 301 6.76 -0.58 -25.66
CA ILE A 301 7.00 -2.04 -25.58
C ILE A 301 5.64 -2.73 -25.36
N ALA A 302 4.93 -2.95 -26.47
CA ALA A 302 3.82 -3.87 -26.60
C ALA A 302 4.36 -5.26 -26.97
#